data_d4efa30dc6848da3723159a68350442f
#
_entry.id   d4efa30dc6848da3723159a68350442f
#
_cell.length_a   1.000
_cell.length_b   1.000
_cell.length_c   1.000
_cell.angle_alpha   90.00
_cell.angle_beta   90.00
_cell.angle_gamma   90.00
#
_symmetry.space_group_name_H-M   'P 1'
#
loop_
_entity.id
_entity.type
_entity.pdbx_description
1 polymer ?
#
loop_
_entity_poly.entity_id
_entity_poly.type
_entity_poly.pdbx_seq_one_letter_code
_entity_poly.pdbx_strand_id
1 'polypeptide(L)'
;MMSGKAKKMLCFVIAFVVLVLLVLFLPLPKHVRRSVSGEIIGDKTTAVQETISLDMWQFNYLLGKDKVKGTVSVSEMSGSEVVFEMDCPIGFLEEEKLYWATLTYFNEDRDAYEGAYLYWNAEFTDVRIEIGNLGDN
;
A
#
# COMPACT_ATOMS: atom_id res chain seq x y z
N MET A 1 -47.86 14.04 17.07
CA MET A 1 -47.75 13.89 15.61
C MET A 1 -46.77 14.95 15.06
N MET A 2 -45.80 14.50 14.33
CA MET A 2 -44.90 15.45 13.64
C MET A 2 -45.60 16.08 12.44
N SER A 3 -45.42 17.40 12.28
CA SER A 3 -45.92 18.11 11.11
C SER A 3 -45.22 17.61 9.82
N GLY A 4 -45.79 17.86 8.66
CA GLY A 4 -45.17 17.48 7.39
C GLY A 4 -43.77 18.10 7.19
N LYS A 5 -43.59 19.31 7.70
CA LYS A 5 -42.29 20.00 7.68
C LYS A 5 -41.26 19.32 8.59
N ALA A 6 -41.69 18.89 9.78
CA ALA A 6 -40.81 18.20 10.72
C ALA A 6 -40.36 16.85 10.17
N LYS A 7 -41.25 16.11 9.52
CA LYS A 7 -40.89 14.84 8.86
C LYS A 7 -39.86 15.02 7.74
N LYS A 8 -40.06 16.04 6.90
CA LYS A 8 -39.09 16.34 5.81
C LYS A 8 -37.73 16.74 6.37
N MET A 9 -37.74 17.54 7.44
CA MET A 9 -36.49 17.96 8.10
C MET A 9 -35.77 16.77 8.73
N LEU A 10 -36.53 15.87 9.37
CA LEU A 10 -35.96 14.67 9.96
C LEU A 10 -35.36 13.75 8.89
N CYS A 11 -36.05 13.55 7.78
CA CYS A 11 -35.53 12.78 6.67
C CYS A 11 -34.24 13.40 6.10
N PHE A 12 -34.19 14.72 5.98
CA PHE A 12 -33.01 15.44 5.50
C PHE A 12 -31.84 15.27 6.46
N VAL A 13 -32.08 15.38 7.77
CA VAL A 13 -31.05 15.20 8.80
C VAL A 13 -30.50 13.78 8.77
N ILE A 14 -31.40 12.78 8.67
CA ILE A 14 -30.98 11.37 8.58
C ILE A 14 -30.15 11.13 7.34
N ALA A 15 -30.57 11.65 6.18
CA ALA A 15 -29.81 11.52 4.94
C ALA A 15 -28.44 12.17 5.05
N PHE A 16 -28.34 13.33 5.68
CA PHE A 16 -27.08 14.03 5.90
C PHE A 16 -26.14 13.22 6.82
N VAL A 17 -26.68 12.68 7.92
CA VAL A 17 -25.89 11.85 8.84
C VAL A 17 -25.37 10.60 8.14
N VAL A 18 -26.21 9.93 7.35
CA VAL A 18 -25.79 8.76 6.58
C VAL A 18 -24.69 9.13 5.59
N LEU A 19 -24.83 10.26 4.89
CA LEU A 19 -23.82 10.74 3.94
C LEU A 19 -22.49 11.00 4.65
N VAL A 20 -22.51 11.66 5.81
CA VAL A 20 -21.30 11.94 6.60
C VAL A 20 -20.63 10.63 7.04
N LEU A 21 -21.42 9.67 7.51
CA LEU A 21 -20.88 8.36 7.90
C LEU A 21 -20.26 7.62 6.71
N LEU A 22 -20.89 7.69 5.56
CA LEU A 22 -20.34 7.07 4.35
C LEU A 22 -19.01 7.71 3.96
N VAL A 23 -18.90 9.04 4.01
CA VAL A 23 -17.65 9.74 3.70
C VAL A 23 -16.55 9.39 4.70
N LEU A 24 -16.89 9.25 5.99
CA LEU A 24 -15.90 8.93 7.03
C LEU A 24 -15.38 7.50 6.94
N PHE A 25 -16.23 6.56 6.54
CA PHE A 25 -15.87 5.14 6.53
C PHE A 25 -15.53 4.60 5.15
N LEU A 26 -15.85 5.32 4.07
CA LEU A 26 -15.46 4.92 2.74
C LEU A 26 -14.00 5.25 2.47
N PRO A 27 -13.23 4.30 1.90
CA PRO A 27 -11.87 4.62 1.49
C PRO A 27 -11.87 5.53 0.28
N LEU A 28 -10.93 6.47 0.26
CA LEU A 28 -10.64 7.28 -0.93
C LEU A 28 -9.57 6.55 -1.74
N PRO A 29 -9.92 5.93 -2.87
CA PRO A 29 -8.95 5.20 -3.66
C PRO A 29 -8.04 6.15 -4.43
N LYS A 30 -6.75 5.84 -4.41
CA LYS A 30 -5.75 6.55 -5.20
C LYS A 30 -4.91 5.52 -5.94
N HIS A 31 -4.95 5.56 -7.26
CA HIS A 31 -4.14 4.68 -8.07
C HIS A 31 -2.76 5.29 -8.32
N VAL A 32 -1.73 4.56 -7.95
CA VAL A 32 -0.34 4.94 -8.17
C VAL A 32 0.27 3.97 -9.16
N ARG A 33 0.70 4.50 -10.29
CA ARG A 33 1.35 3.71 -11.33
C ARG A 33 2.60 4.46 -11.75
N ARG A 34 3.76 3.98 -11.29
CA ARG A 34 5.04 4.63 -11.53
C ARG A 34 6.15 3.61 -11.72
N SER A 35 7.14 4.00 -12.51
CA SER A 35 8.42 3.30 -12.59
C SER A 35 9.49 4.23 -12.04
N VAL A 36 10.20 3.77 -11.03
CA VAL A 36 11.20 4.56 -10.33
C VAL A 36 12.48 3.75 -10.19
N SER A 37 13.61 4.44 -10.07
CA SER A 37 14.87 3.81 -9.70
C SER A 37 14.93 3.75 -8.16
N GLY A 38 15.08 2.56 -7.61
CA GLY A 38 15.12 2.37 -6.17
C GLY A 38 16.20 1.38 -5.77
N GLU A 39 16.40 1.28 -4.46
CA GLU A 39 17.36 0.36 -3.89
C GLU A 39 16.70 -0.95 -3.49
N ILE A 40 17.38 -2.05 -3.78
CA ILE A 40 16.99 -3.38 -3.32
C ILE A 40 18.05 -3.84 -2.34
N ILE A 41 17.63 -4.09 -1.11
CA ILE A 41 18.51 -4.51 -0.01
C ILE A 41 18.19 -5.95 0.31
N GLY A 42 19.13 -6.83 0.04
CA GLY A 42 19.05 -8.23 0.43
C GLY A 42 19.84 -8.50 1.71
N ASP A 43 19.61 -9.66 2.29
CA ASP A 43 20.14 -10.02 3.59
C ASP A 43 21.70 -10.13 3.62
N LYS A 44 22.31 -10.44 2.50
CA LYS A 44 23.76 -10.64 2.42
C LYS A 44 24.42 -9.86 1.29
N THR A 45 23.68 -8.98 0.64
CA THR A 45 24.18 -8.24 -0.50
C THR A 45 24.17 -6.76 -0.25
N THR A 46 25.07 -6.07 -0.89
CA THR A 46 25.05 -4.61 -0.94
C THR A 46 23.80 -4.13 -1.66
N ALA A 47 23.34 -2.94 -1.31
CA ALA A 47 22.20 -2.34 -1.98
C ALA A 47 22.46 -2.19 -3.49
N VAL A 48 21.51 -2.62 -4.30
CA VAL A 48 21.60 -2.55 -5.76
C VAL A 48 20.50 -1.63 -6.26
N GLN A 49 20.84 -0.77 -7.22
CA GLN A 49 19.86 0.10 -7.87
C GLN A 49 19.16 -0.66 -8.99
N GLU A 50 17.86 -0.72 -8.90
CA GLU A 50 17.04 -1.43 -9.90
C GLU A 50 15.83 -0.56 -10.26
N THR A 51 15.23 -0.84 -11.40
CA THR A 51 13.98 -0.20 -11.78
C THR A 51 12.82 -0.92 -11.09
N ILE A 52 12.10 -0.17 -10.29
CA ILE A 52 10.94 -0.67 -9.53
C ILE A 52 9.68 -0.10 -10.18
N SER A 53 8.80 -0.97 -10.64
CA SER A 53 7.51 -0.58 -11.20
C SER A 53 6.41 -0.81 -10.19
N LEU A 54 5.72 0.25 -9.83
CA LEU A 54 4.65 0.25 -8.84
C LEU A 54 3.31 0.34 -9.57
N ASP A 55 2.40 -0.56 -9.25
CA ASP A 55 1.01 -0.50 -9.70
C ASP A 55 0.15 -0.87 -8.50
N MET A 56 -0.28 0.16 -7.77
CA MET A 56 -0.96 -0.06 -6.50
C MET A 56 -2.12 0.89 -6.31
N TRP A 57 -3.11 0.42 -5.59
CA TRP A 57 -4.23 1.21 -5.09
C TRP A 57 -4.01 1.50 -3.63
N GLN A 58 -3.99 2.78 -3.27
CA GLN A 58 -3.96 3.23 -1.89
C GLN A 58 -5.39 3.59 -1.49
N PHE A 59 -5.85 3.01 -0.40
CA PHE A 59 -7.17 3.30 0.15
C PHE A 59 -6.98 4.12 1.41
N ASN A 60 -7.27 5.41 1.31
CA ASN A 60 -7.13 6.34 2.40
C ASN A 60 -8.45 6.47 3.15
N TYR A 61 -8.45 6.13 4.42
CA TYR A 61 -9.61 6.25 5.29
C TYR A 61 -9.44 7.48 6.17
N LEU A 62 -10.52 8.26 6.32
CA LEU A 62 -10.52 9.38 7.26
C LEU A 62 -10.46 8.86 8.70
N LEU A 63 -11.12 7.74 8.97
CA LEU A 63 -11.08 7.04 10.25
C LEU A 63 -10.54 5.64 10.00
N GLY A 64 -9.42 5.32 10.64
CA GLY A 64 -8.79 4.01 10.50
C GLY A 64 -7.45 4.09 9.80
N LYS A 65 -6.85 2.92 9.58
CA LYS A 65 -5.53 2.82 8.93
C LYS A 65 -5.68 2.73 7.42
N ASP A 66 -4.84 3.45 6.71
CA ASP A 66 -4.76 3.35 5.27
C ASP A 66 -4.28 1.96 4.86
N LYS A 67 -4.74 1.52 3.69
CA LYS A 67 -4.38 0.22 3.13
C LYS A 67 -3.82 0.38 1.72
N VAL A 68 -3.04 -0.58 1.31
CA VAL A 68 -2.51 -0.64 -0.05
C VAL A 68 -2.74 -2.03 -0.62
N LYS A 69 -3.10 -2.08 -1.90
CA LYS A 69 -3.31 -3.33 -2.63
C LYS A 69 -2.77 -3.16 -4.06
N GLY A 70 -1.96 -4.08 -4.50
CA GLY A 70 -1.43 -4.03 -5.86
C GLY A 70 -0.22 -4.89 -6.05
N THR A 71 0.58 -4.53 -7.04
CA THR A 71 1.77 -5.27 -7.43
C THR A 71 2.98 -4.35 -7.53
N VAL A 72 4.13 -4.90 -7.21
CA VAL A 72 5.43 -4.25 -7.38
C VAL A 72 6.29 -5.19 -8.19
N SER A 73 6.77 -4.73 -9.32
CA SER A 73 7.68 -5.53 -10.15
C SER A 73 9.06 -4.91 -10.18
N VAL A 74 10.06 -5.77 -10.17
CA VAL A 74 11.47 -5.38 -10.21
C VAL A 74 12.11 -6.05 -11.41
N SER A 75 12.73 -5.25 -12.27
CA SER A 75 13.50 -5.76 -13.40
C SER A 75 14.93 -5.98 -12.95
N GLU A 76 15.36 -7.23 -12.91
CA GLU A 76 16.74 -7.57 -12.60
C GLU A 76 17.64 -7.38 -13.81
N MET A 77 18.92 -7.15 -13.56
CA MET A 77 19.91 -6.99 -14.62
C MET A 77 20.04 -8.23 -15.51
N SER A 78 19.65 -9.39 -15.00
CA SER A 78 19.62 -10.65 -15.74
C SER A 78 18.47 -10.74 -16.75
N GLY A 79 17.59 -9.74 -16.79
CA GLY A 79 16.41 -9.75 -17.65
C GLY A 79 15.21 -10.45 -17.08
N SER A 80 15.32 -11.05 -15.89
CA SER A 80 14.18 -11.64 -15.21
C SER A 80 13.41 -10.57 -14.43
N GLU A 81 12.10 -10.72 -14.38
CA GLU A 81 11.22 -9.84 -13.65
C GLU A 81 10.67 -10.57 -12.42
N VAL A 82 10.78 -9.92 -11.28
CA VAL A 82 10.21 -10.45 -10.03
C VAL A 82 8.99 -9.59 -9.68
N VAL A 83 7.86 -10.24 -9.45
CA VAL A 83 6.60 -9.57 -9.13
C VAL A 83 6.20 -9.89 -7.69
N PHE A 84 6.02 -8.86 -6.91
CA PHE A 84 5.52 -8.96 -5.53
C PHE A 84 4.08 -8.49 -5.48
N GLU A 85 3.31 -9.07 -4.56
CA GLU A 85 1.94 -8.64 -4.30
C GLU A 85 1.84 -7.96 -2.93
N MET A 86 0.95 -6.98 -2.85
CA MET A 86 0.64 -6.26 -1.62
C MET A 86 -0.85 -6.32 -1.34
N ASP A 87 -1.23 -6.57 -0.11
CA ASP A 87 -2.59 -6.40 0.38
C ASP A 87 -2.52 -6.29 1.89
N CYS A 88 -2.24 -5.08 2.38
CA CYS A 88 -1.95 -4.88 3.80
C CYS A 88 -2.19 -3.42 4.21
N PRO A 89 -2.28 -3.15 5.52
CA PRO A 89 -2.25 -1.79 6.03
C PRO A 89 -0.91 -1.11 5.71
N ILE A 90 -0.95 0.21 5.53
CA ILE A 90 0.24 1.02 5.32
C ILE A 90 0.78 1.46 6.68
N GLY A 91 2.06 1.20 6.94
CA GLY A 91 2.76 1.72 8.10
C GLY A 91 3.52 2.99 7.76
N PHE A 92 3.91 3.74 8.78
CA PHE A 92 4.67 4.96 8.62
C PHE A 92 5.80 5.01 9.65
N LEU A 93 7.03 5.22 9.17
CA LEU A 93 8.21 5.41 10.00
C LEU A 93 8.46 6.90 10.16
N GLU A 94 8.19 7.42 11.35
CA GLU A 94 8.30 8.85 11.63
C GLU A 94 9.74 9.38 11.53
N GLU A 95 10.72 8.59 11.94
CA GLU A 95 12.12 8.98 11.92
C GLU A 95 12.66 9.19 10.51
N GLU A 96 12.27 8.31 9.60
CA GLU A 96 12.74 8.33 8.22
C GLU A 96 11.75 9.00 7.26
N LYS A 97 10.53 9.26 7.72
CA LYS A 97 9.41 9.78 6.92
C LYS A 97 9.10 8.90 5.72
N LEU A 98 9.12 7.60 5.94
CA LEU A 98 8.83 6.61 4.91
C LEU A 98 7.57 5.84 5.27
N TYR A 99 6.73 5.61 4.26
CA TYR A 99 5.65 4.64 4.35
C TYR A 99 6.21 3.26 4.09
N TRP A 100 5.58 2.23 4.65
CA TRP A 100 6.00 0.87 4.40
C TRP A 100 4.82 -0.07 4.27
N ALA A 101 5.01 -1.12 3.49
CA ALA A 101 4.04 -2.19 3.30
C ALA A 101 4.77 -3.53 3.16
N THR A 102 4.08 -4.60 3.52
CA THR A 102 4.62 -5.94 3.34
C THR A 102 4.37 -6.43 1.93
N LEU A 103 5.40 -7.05 1.35
CA LEU A 103 5.33 -7.66 0.04
C LEU A 103 5.44 -9.18 0.18
N THR A 104 4.71 -9.90 -0.64
CA THR A 104 4.82 -11.35 -0.72
C THR A 104 5.04 -11.78 -2.16
N TYR A 105 5.86 -12.79 -2.37
CA TYR A 105 5.96 -13.43 -3.66
C TYR A 105 6.07 -14.93 -3.50
N PHE A 106 5.57 -15.63 -4.50
CA PHE A 106 5.61 -17.08 -4.51
C PHE A 106 6.90 -17.56 -5.17
N ASN A 107 7.66 -18.35 -4.45
CA ASN A 107 8.87 -18.96 -4.95
C ASN A 107 8.56 -20.41 -5.37
N GLU A 108 8.47 -20.63 -6.68
CA GLU A 108 8.12 -21.94 -7.23
C GLU A 108 9.12 -23.04 -6.87
N ASP A 109 10.39 -22.66 -6.74
CA ASP A 109 11.44 -23.64 -6.42
C ASP A 109 11.34 -24.19 -5.00
N ARG A 110 10.70 -23.45 -4.11
CA ARG A 110 10.59 -23.84 -2.69
C ARG A 110 9.17 -24.08 -2.21
N ASP A 111 8.18 -23.92 -3.08
CA ASP A 111 6.76 -23.99 -2.72
C ASP A 111 6.41 -23.11 -1.50
N ALA A 112 7.10 -21.97 -1.35
CA ALA A 112 6.95 -21.09 -0.20
C ALA A 112 6.80 -19.65 -0.63
N TYR A 113 6.11 -18.88 0.20
CA TYR A 113 6.05 -17.42 0.05
C TYR A 113 7.22 -16.81 0.81
N GLU A 114 7.96 -15.97 0.13
CA GLU A 114 8.98 -15.15 0.77
C GLU A 114 8.44 -13.76 1.01
N GLY A 115 8.86 -13.14 2.12
CA GLY A 115 8.43 -11.81 2.51
C GLY A 115 9.46 -10.75 2.21
N ALA A 116 8.97 -9.58 1.87
CA ALA A 116 9.78 -8.40 1.68
C ALA A 116 9.02 -7.19 2.19
N TYR A 117 9.71 -6.06 2.29
CA TYR A 117 9.11 -4.80 2.70
C TYR A 117 9.38 -3.74 1.65
N LEU A 118 8.34 -3.01 1.30
CA LEU A 118 8.46 -1.85 0.42
C LEU A 118 8.42 -0.59 1.28
N TYR A 119 9.39 0.32 1.05
CA TYR A 119 9.45 1.63 1.70
C TYR A 119 9.40 2.71 0.63
N TRP A 120 8.61 3.74 0.85
CA TRP A 120 8.51 4.87 -0.08
C TRP A 120 8.21 6.16 0.65
N ASN A 121 8.68 7.28 0.09
CA ASN A 121 8.28 8.60 0.57
C ASN A 121 7.09 9.13 -0.26
N ALA A 122 6.49 10.23 0.18
CA ALA A 122 5.28 10.76 -0.46
C ALA A 122 5.49 11.15 -1.93
N GLU A 123 6.69 11.57 -2.30
CA GLU A 123 7.04 11.98 -3.66
C GLU A 123 7.57 10.83 -4.53
N PHE A 124 7.78 9.66 -3.97
CA PHE A 124 8.39 8.49 -4.64
C PHE A 124 9.79 8.78 -5.18
N THR A 125 10.52 9.65 -4.48
CA THR A 125 11.94 9.93 -4.77
C THR A 125 12.88 9.01 -4.01
N ASP A 126 12.39 8.39 -2.92
CA ASP A 126 13.11 7.40 -2.13
C ASP A 126 12.24 6.16 -2.05
N VAL A 127 12.58 5.14 -2.82
CA VAL A 127 11.87 3.87 -2.85
C VAL A 127 12.86 2.75 -2.61
N ARG A 128 12.57 1.88 -1.67
CA ARG A 128 13.44 0.76 -1.30
C ARG A 128 12.63 -0.52 -1.15
N ILE A 129 13.24 -1.63 -1.51
CA ILE A 129 12.72 -2.96 -1.21
C ILE A 129 13.75 -3.68 -0.36
N GLU A 130 13.32 -4.09 0.82
CA GLU A 130 14.16 -4.88 1.73
C GLU A 130 13.62 -6.31 1.74
N ILE A 131 14.45 -7.23 1.28
CA ILE A 131 14.08 -8.65 1.22
C ILE A 131 14.56 -9.31 2.49
N GLY A 132 13.61 -9.74 3.30
CA GLY A 132 13.88 -10.48 4.52
C GLY A 132 13.97 -11.97 4.25
N ASN A 133 14.92 -12.62 4.91
CA ASN A 133 15.07 -14.05 4.81
C ASN A 133 14.26 -14.70 5.93
N LEU A 134 13.01 -15.09 5.61
CA LEU A 134 12.06 -15.65 6.57
C LEU A 134 12.36 -17.13 6.90
N GLY A 135 13.51 -17.44 7.28
CA GLY A 135 13.82 -18.84 7.57
C GLY A 135 15.20 -19.08 8.14
N ASP A 136 16.01 -18.07 8.13
CA ASP A 136 17.34 -18.14 8.70
C ASP A 136 17.35 -17.51 10.08
N ASN A 137 17.24 -18.35 11.03
CA ASN A 137 17.54 -17.97 12.41
C ASN A 137 18.98 -18.35 12.74
#